data_b099217553e4bac1063978f51231157b
#
_entry.id   b099217553e4bac1063978f51231157b
#
_cell.length_a   1.000
_cell.length_b   1.000
_cell.length_c   1.000
_cell.angle_alpha   90.00
_cell.angle_beta   90.00
_cell.angle_gamma   90.00
#
_symmetry.space_group_name_H-M   'P 1'
#
loop_
_entity.id
_entity.type
_entity.pdbx_description
1 polymer ?
#
loop_
_entity_poly.entity_id
_entity_poly.type
_entity_poly.pdbx_seq_one_letter_code
_entity_poly.pdbx_strand_id
1 'polypeptide(L)'
;MKVSQNWLKNLVEINSTPEDLSEKLSIGGFEVESLENCSKNVNGVVLGKVLSVLKHEGSEKLSICQVDIGNPKNLQIICGASNIKPNIYVYVATVGAELNAVNLTIKRSEIRGVLSEGMICSLQELGLEDSSDGIEIIDEELALKHKLGTPGSNLLQLNDFIYDLAITANRPDGMSVIGLSLIHISEPTRHRG
;
A
#
# COMPACT_ATOMS: atom_id res chain seq x y z
N MET A 1 -15.56 16.01 3.13
CA MET A 1 -16.10 14.65 3.45
C MET A 1 -15.27 13.61 2.72
N LYS A 2 -14.69 12.63 3.44
CA LYS A 2 -13.87 11.60 2.81
C LYS A 2 -14.70 10.41 2.31
N VAL A 3 -14.49 10.03 1.06
CA VAL A 3 -15.26 8.98 0.39
C VAL A 3 -14.30 8.01 -0.32
N SER A 4 -14.45 6.73 -0.04
CA SER A 4 -13.69 5.64 -0.65
C SER A 4 -14.27 5.29 -2.03
N GLN A 5 -13.43 5.14 -3.04
CA GLN A 5 -13.84 4.69 -4.37
C GLN A 5 -14.42 3.27 -4.35
N ASN A 6 -13.79 2.38 -3.58
CA ASN A 6 -14.26 1.00 -3.44
C ASN A 6 -15.65 0.96 -2.78
N TRP A 7 -15.92 1.85 -1.83
CA TRP A 7 -17.24 1.97 -1.25
C TRP A 7 -18.28 2.47 -2.27
N LEU A 8 -17.93 3.49 -3.07
CA LEU A 8 -18.79 3.94 -4.17
C LEU A 8 -19.07 2.83 -5.19
N LYS A 9 -18.07 2.02 -5.55
CA LYS A 9 -18.22 0.88 -6.47
C LYS A 9 -19.20 -0.19 -5.99
N ASN A 10 -19.44 -0.29 -4.68
CA ASN A 10 -20.46 -1.20 -4.14
C ASN A 10 -21.89 -0.69 -4.37
N LEU A 11 -22.06 0.60 -4.66
CA LEU A 11 -23.36 1.24 -4.84
C LEU A 11 -23.66 1.57 -6.31
N VAL A 12 -22.63 1.80 -7.12
CA VAL A 12 -22.76 2.22 -8.51
C VAL A 12 -21.59 1.71 -9.34
N GLU A 13 -21.85 1.36 -10.59
CA GLU A 13 -20.81 0.95 -11.54
C GLU A 13 -19.93 2.15 -11.93
N ILE A 14 -18.62 2.04 -11.67
CA ILE A 14 -17.63 3.08 -11.96
C ILE A 14 -16.58 2.50 -12.89
N ASN A 15 -16.60 2.94 -14.15
CA ASN A 15 -15.70 2.49 -15.22
C ASN A 15 -14.66 3.57 -15.60
N SER A 16 -14.53 4.63 -14.79
CA SER A 16 -13.60 5.73 -15.01
C SER A 16 -12.37 5.60 -14.15
N THR A 17 -11.26 6.26 -14.54
CA THR A 17 -10.07 6.41 -13.70
C THR A 17 -10.40 7.22 -12.45
N PRO A 18 -9.58 7.14 -11.39
CA PRO A 18 -9.79 7.97 -10.20
C PRO A 18 -9.79 9.47 -10.50
N GLU A 19 -8.93 9.92 -11.41
CA GLU A 19 -8.82 11.31 -11.86
C GLU A 19 -10.06 11.75 -12.62
N ASP A 20 -10.55 10.92 -13.58
CA ASP A 20 -11.78 11.20 -14.32
C ASP A 20 -13.00 11.25 -13.39
N LEU A 21 -13.03 10.39 -12.36
CA LEU A 21 -14.10 10.42 -11.37
C LEU A 21 -14.05 11.69 -10.55
N SER A 22 -12.86 12.15 -10.15
CA SER A 22 -12.66 13.43 -9.46
C SER A 22 -13.21 14.61 -10.28
N GLU A 23 -12.93 14.62 -11.60
CA GLU A 23 -13.45 15.65 -12.50
C GLU A 23 -14.98 15.59 -12.63
N LYS A 24 -15.55 14.39 -12.81
CA LYS A 24 -17.01 14.18 -12.87
C LYS A 24 -17.71 14.65 -11.59
N LEU A 25 -17.14 14.36 -10.42
CA LEU A 25 -17.66 14.84 -9.14
C LEU A 25 -17.64 16.35 -9.07
N SER A 26 -16.56 17.00 -9.52
CA SER A 26 -16.44 18.46 -9.54
C SER A 26 -17.44 19.10 -10.50
N ILE A 27 -17.66 18.54 -11.70
CA ILE A 27 -18.69 18.98 -12.64
C ILE A 27 -20.09 18.79 -12.05
N GLY A 28 -20.30 17.72 -11.25
CA GLY A 28 -21.54 17.44 -10.52
C GLY A 28 -21.80 18.40 -9.35
N GLY A 29 -20.90 19.35 -9.10
CA GLY A 29 -21.03 20.38 -8.04
C GLY A 29 -20.47 19.94 -6.68
N PHE A 30 -19.59 18.95 -6.65
CA PHE A 30 -18.82 18.53 -5.47
C PHE A 30 -17.36 18.88 -5.68
N GLU A 31 -16.86 19.89 -5.00
CA GLU A 31 -15.46 20.25 -5.07
C GLU A 31 -14.59 19.15 -4.46
N VAL A 32 -13.68 18.58 -5.26
CA VAL A 32 -12.71 17.59 -4.77
C VAL A 32 -11.47 18.35 -4.28
N GLU A 33 -11.31 18.46 -2.97
CA GLU A 33 -10.17 19.12 -2.34
C GLU A 33 -8.89 18.31 -2.47
N SER A 34 -8.99 16.97 -2.38
CA SER A 34 -7.85 16.08 -2.57
C SER A 34 -8.29 14.69 -3.03
N LEU A 35 -7.39 14.04 -3.77
CA LEU A 35 -7.47 12.64 -4.17
C LEU A 35 -6.26 11.90 -3.59
N GLU A 36 -6.50 10.96 -2.70
CA GLU A 36 -5.46 10.19 -2.05
C GLU A 36 -5.44 8.74 -2.54
N ASN A 37 -4.29 8.28 -3.05
CA ASN A 37 -4.03 6.88 -3.34
C ASN A 37 -3.56 6.19 -2.06
N CYS A 38 -4.35 5.25 -1.52
CA CYS A 38 -4.02 4.57 -0.27
C CYS A 38 -2.78 3.67 -0.40
N SER A 39 -2.48 3.17 -1.59
CA SER A 39 -1.33 2.29 -1.83
C SER A 39 -0.01 3.03 -2.06
N LYS A 40 0.01 4.36 -2.06
CA LYS A 40 1.20 5.18 -2.41
C LYS A 40 2.44 4.88 -1.56
N ASN A 41 2.24 4.46 -0.30
CA ASN A 41 3.35 4.19 0.64
C ASN A 41 3.87 2.75 0.56
N VAL A 42 3.19 1.87 -0.16
CA VAL A 42 3.53 0.45 -0.28
C VAL A 42 3.88 0.03 -1.72
N ASN A 43 4.21 1.00 -2.55
CA ASN A 43 4.61 0.74 -3.94
C ASN A 43 5.96 0.02 -3.98
N GLY A 44 6.00 -1.14 -4.67
CA GLY A 44 7.20 -1.99 -4.71
C GLY A 44 7.43 -2.84 -3.45
N VAL A 45 6.48 -2.83 -2.51
CA VAL A 45 6.47 -3.74 -1.36
C VAL A 45 5.72 -5.02 -1.71
N VAL A 46 6.28 -6.17 -1.36
CA VAL A 46 5.71 -7.49 -1.67
C VAL A 46 5.76 -8.43 -0.47
N LEU A 47 4.94 -9.50 -0.53
CA LEU A 47 5.00 -10.60 0.43
C LEU A 47 6.28 -11.39 0.23
N GLY A 48 7.06 -11.57 1.29
CA GLY A 48 8.25 -12.41 1.32
C GLY A 48 8.25 -13.39 2.49
N LYS A 49 9.00 -14.49 2.33
CA LYS A 49 9.27 -15.46 3.40
C LYS A 49 10.75 -15.44 3.75
N VAL A 50 11.06 -15.23 5.01
CA VAL A 50 12.43 -15.34 5.52
C VAL A 50 12.80 -16.81 5.62
N LEU A 51 13.78 -17.25 4.82
CA LEU A 51 14.24 -18.65 4.79
C LEU A 51 15.31 -18.92 5.84
N SER A 52 16.28 -18.00 5.96
CA SER A 52 17.38 -18.12 6.94
C SER A 52 17.80 -16.77 7.46
N VAL A 53 18.32 -16.78 8.67
CA VAL A 53 18.82 -15.59 9.38
C VAL A 53 20.20 -15.95 9.93
N LEU A 54 21.23 -15.22 9.51
CA LEU A 54 22.60 -15.37 9.98
C LEU A 54 23.05 -14.07 10.65
N LYS A 55 23.86 -14.16 11.70
CA LYS A 55 24.44 -12.97 12.32
C LYS A 55 25.44 -12.33 11.37
N HIS A 56 25.46 -11.01 11.32
CA HIS A 56 26.43 -10.26 10.54
C HIS A 56 27.77 -10.23 11.29
N GLU A 57 28.87 -10.65 10.64
CA GLU A 57 30.21 -10.71 11.29
C GLU A 57 30.71 -9.36 11.80
N GLY A 58 30.33 -8.26 11.13
CA GLY A 58 30.75 -6.89 11.49
C GLY A 58 29.80 -6.16 12.45
N SER A 59 28.73 -6.80 12.98
CA SER A 59 27.77 -6.15 13.87
C SER A 59 26.88 -7.13 14.62
N GLU A 60 26.82 -6.95 15.94
CA GLU A 60 25.94 -7.76 16.81
C GLU A 60 24.45 -7.44 16.61
N LYS A 61 24.13 -6.25 16.07
CA LYS A 61 22.75 -5.77 15.86
C LYS A 61 22.19 -6.10 14.46
N LEU A 62 23.03 -6.56 13.54
CA LEU A 62 22.60 -6.81 12.16
C LEU A 62 22.52 -8.31 11.87
N SER A 63 21.54 -8.67 11.09
CA SER A 63 21.33 -10.02 10.58
C SER A 63 21.32 -10.03 9.06
N ILE A 64 21.89 -11.06 8.46
CA ILE A 64 21.84 -11.33 7.03
C ILE A 64 20.71 -12.32 6.80
N CYS A 65 19.69 -11.89 6.07
CA CYS A 65 18.50 -12.67 5.81
C CYS A 65 18.47 -13.13 4.35
N GLN A 66 18.12 -14.39 4.11
CA GLN A 66 17.75 -14.87 2.79
C GLN A 66 16.22 -14.88 2.72
N VAL A 67 15.66 -14.13 1.77
CA VAL A 67 14.23 -13.92 1.66
C VAL A 67 13.73 -14.35 0.29
N ASP A 68 12.75 -15.24 0.28
CA ASP A 68 12.04 -15.67 -0.92
C ASP A 68 10.84 -14.75 -1.16
N ILE A 69 10.77 -14.18 -2.35
CA ILE A 69 9.65 -13.35 -2.82
C ILE A 69 8.95 -13.95 -4.04
N GLY A 70 9.11 -15.26 -4.24
CA GLY A 70 8.54 -15.98 -5.40
C GLY A 70 9.34 -15.84 -6.69
N ASN A 71 10.53 -15.25 -6.63
CA ASN A 71 11.47 -15.15 -7.75
C ASN A 71 12.43 -16.35 -7.78
N PRO A 72 13.04 -16.68 -8.95
CA PRO A 72 14.00 -17.78 -9.05
C PRO A 72 15.23 -17.63 -8.14
N LYS A 73 15.58 -16.40 -7.77
CA LYS A 73 16.70 -16.08 -6.87
C LYS A 73 16.14 -15.40 -5.61
N ASN A 74 16.53 -15.92 -4.44
CA ASN A 74 16.25 -15.29 -3.17
C ASN A 74 17.00 -13.97 -3.03
N LEU A 75 16.40 -13.02 -2.31
CA LEU A 75 17.03 -11.75 -1.99
C LEU A 75 17.86 -11.88 -0.71
N GLN A 76 19.08 -11.34 -0.75
CA GLN A 76 19.88 -11.12 0.45
C GLN A 76 19.54 -9.75 1.02
N ILE A 77 19.06 -9.70 2.25
CA ILE A 77 18.64 -8.46 2.92
C ILE A 77 19.29 -8.38 4.29
N ILE A 78 19.84 -7.21 4.61
CA ILE A 78 20.37 -6.91 5.94
C ILE A 78 19.27 -6.29 6.77
N CYS A 79 19.00 -6.87 7.94
CA CYS A 79 17.97 -6.43 8.85
C CYS A 79 18.58 -6.15 10.24
N GLY A 80 18.19 -5.01 10.83
CA GLY A 80 18.59 -4.60 12.19
C GLY A 80 17.54 -4.88 13.26
N ALA A 81 16.39 -5.45 12.89
CA ALA A 81 15.31 -5.70 13.84
C ALA A 81 15.61 -6.91 14.74
N SER A 82 15.27 -6.77 16.02
CA SER A 82 15.50 -7.83 17.03
C SER A 82 14.52 -9.00 16.90
N ASN A 83 13.36 -8.77 16.28
CA ASN A 83 12.29 -9.76 16.12
C ASN A 83 12.40 -10.60 14.85
N ILE A 84 13.50 -10.43 14.07
CA ILE A 84 13.73 -11.23 12.87
C ILE A 84 14.06 -12.69 13.23
N LYS A 85 13.43 -13.64 12.56
CA LYS A 85 13.65 -15.08 12.72
C LYS A 85 13.38 -15.83 11.41
N PRO A 86 13.91 -17.04 11.22
CA PRO A 86 13.60 -17.84 10.04
C PRO A 86 12.15 -18.32 10.04
N ASN A 87 11.64 -18.65 8.86
CA ASN A 87 10.29 -19.16 8.60
C ASN A 87 9.14 -18.22 8.95
N ILE A 88 9.35 -16.90 8.93
CA ILE A 88 8.30 -15.91 9.06
C ILE A 88 7.97 -15.28 7.70
N TYR A 89 6.75 -14.76 7.60
CA TYR A 89 6.31 -13.94 6.46
C TYR A 89 6.40 -12.46 6.81
N VAL A 90 6.88 -11.66 5.86
CA VAL A 90 7.20 -10.25 6.07
C VAL A 90 6.87 -9.41 4.85
N TYR A 91 6.75 -8.10 5.03
CA TYR A 91 6.70 -7.14 3.94
C TYR A 91 8.12 -6.80 3.49
N VAL A 92 8.38 -6.98 2.20
CA VAL A 92 9.69 -6.75 1.58
C VAL A 92 9.60 -5.63 0.58
N ALA A 93 10.26 -4.52 0.84
CA ALA A 93 10.48 -3.46 -0.13
C ALA A 93 11.63 -3.88 -1.08
N THR A 94 11.30 -4.05 -2.35
CA THR A 94 12.25 -4.42 -3.39
C THR A 94 13.04 -3.21 -3.88
N VAL A 95 14.12 -3.45 -4.62
CA VAL A 95 14.89 -2.35 -5.24
C VAL A 95 13.99 -1.56 -6.18
N GLY A 96 13.96 -0.23 -6.01
CA GLY A 96 13.06 0.69 -6.69
C GLY A 96 11.78 1.01 -5.94
N ALA A 97 11.49 0.33 -4.83
CA ALA A 97 10.35 0.67 -3.98
C ALA A 97 10.51 2.07 -3.37
N GLU A 98 9.40 2.79 -3.30
CA GLU A 98 9.32 4.13 -2.70
C GLU A 98 8.47 4.07 -1.43
N LEU A 99 9.11 4.26 -0.29
CA LEU A 99 8.48 4.33 1.02
C LEU A 99 8.25 5.80 1.39
N ASN A 100 7.16 6.37 0.89
CA ASN A 100 6.88 7.80 0.99
C ASN A 100 6.70 8.27 2.45
N ALA A 101 6.24 7.39 3.34
CA ALA A 101 6.06 7.72 4.76
C ALA A 101 7.38 8.13 5.45
N VAL A 102 8.50 7.55 5.01
CA VAL A 102 9.84 7.81 5.55
C VAL A 102 10.77 8.48 4.53
N ASN A 103 10.24 8.92 3.37
CA ASN A 103 10.99 9.53 2.27
C ASN A 103 12.20 8.71 1.83
N LEU A 104 12.04 7.39 1.70
CA LEU A 104 13.10 6.46 1.37
C LEU A 104 12.82 5.72 0.06
N THR A 105 13.77 5.77 -0.87
CA THR A 105 13.79 4.91 -2.06
C THR A 105 14.76 3.76 -1.86
N ILE A 106 14.30 2.54 -2.03
CA ILE A 106 15.10 1.34 -1.82
C ILE A 106 16.06 1.14 -2.98
N LYS A 107 17.34 1.08 -2.67
CA LYS A 107 18.43 0.83 -3.62
C LYS A 107 19.27 -0.35 -3.13
N ARG A 108 19.95 -1.02 -4.07
CA ARG A 108 21.03 -1.94 -3.67
C ARG A 108 22.06 -1.15 -2.89
N SER A 109 22.37 -1.61 -1.69
CA SER A 109 23.33 -0.96 -0.81
C SER A 109 24.26 -1.99 -0.18
N GLU A 110 25.48 -1.59 0.05
CA GLU A 110 26.44 -2.37 0.80
C GLU A 110 26.45 -1.87 2.23
N ILE A 111 26.11 -2.75 3.17
CA ILE A 111 26.04 -2.44 4.59
C ILE A 111 27.15 -3.25 5.26
N ARG A 112 28.20 -2.57 5.74
CA ARG A 112 29.38 -3.16 6.38
C ARG A 112 30.01 -4.30 5.56
N GLY A 113 30.17 -4.11 4.26
CA GLY A 113 30.80 -5.08 3.36
C GLY A 113 29.87 -6.18 2.87
N VAL A 114 28.57 -6.15 3.21
CA VAL A 114 27.59 -7.14 2.75
C VAL A 114 26.49 -6.45 1.94
N LEU A 115 26.21 -7.00 0.76
CA LEU A 115 25.18 -6.47 -0.15
C LEU A 115 23.77 -6.74 0.38
N SER A 116 22.94 -5.68 0.42
CA SER A 116 21.50 -5.76 0.66
C SER A 116 20.74 -5.44 -0.61
N GLU A 117 19.84 -6.33 -1.03
CA GLU A 117 19.06 -6.22 -2.27
C GLU A 117 17.58 -5.84 -2.00
N GLY A 118 17.30 -5.21 -0.86
CA GLY A 118 15.96 -4.79 -0.45
C GLY A 118 15.93 -4.43 1.03
N MET A 119 14.71 -4.24 1.55
CA MET A 119 14.49 -3.95 2.97
C MET A 119 13.27 -4.72 3.48
N ILE A 120 13.36 -5.27 4.70
CA ILE A 120 12.20 -5.84 5.40
C ILE A 120 11.57 -4.71 6.19
N CYS A 121 10.27 -4.47 6.00
CA CYS A 121 9.58 -3.28 6.49
C CYS A 121 8.88 -3.49 7.84
N SER A 122 8.82 -2.44 8.60
CA SER A 122 7.93 -2.24 9.75
C SER A 122 6.65 -1.53 9.31
N LEU A 123 5.61 -1.47 10.16
CA LEU A 123 4.39 -0.71 9.90
C LEU A 123 4.65 0.80 9.79
N GLN A 124 5.63 1.32 10.53
CA GLN A 124 6.05 2.71 10.44
C GLN A 124 6.59 3.06 9.05
N GLU A 125 7.44 2.21 8.49
CA GLU A 125 8.02 2.43 7.14
C GLU A 125 6.97 2.31 6.05
N LEU A 126 5.92 1.51 6.29
CA LEU A 126 4.75 1.43 5.41
C LEU A 126 3.77 2.59 5.59
N GLY A 127 3.98 3.45 6.60
CA GLY A 127 3.11 4.60 6.91
C GLY A 127 1.77 4.20 7.52
N LEU A 128 1.71 3.06 8.19
CA LEU A 128 0.50 2.53 8.82
C LEU A 128 0.48 2.80 10.33
N GLU A 129 1.64 3.09 10.93
CA GLU A 129 1.80 3.48 12.33
C GLU A 129 2.84 4.60 12.46
N ASP A 130 2.73 5.40 13.52
CA ASP A 130 3.68 6.49 13.82
C ASP A 130 5.01 5.96 14.35
N SER A 131 5.00 4.78 15.01
CA SER A 131 6.18 4.12 15.54
C SER A 131 6.00 2.60 15.55
N SER A 132 7.09 1.83 15.43
CA SER A 132 7.03 0.36 15.52
C SER A 132 8.32 -0.20 16.15
N ASP A 133 8.16 -1.26 16.95
CA ASP A 133 9.25 -1.97 17.61
C ASP A 133 9.75 -3.17 16.78
N GLY A 134 10.37 -2.89 15.61
CA GLY A 134 10.90 -3.90 14.71
C GLY A 134 10.09 -4.07 13.43
N ILE A 135 10.32 -5.18 12.74
CA ILE A 135 9.63 -5.50 11.48
C ILE A 135 8.22 -6.03 11.73
N GLU A 136 7.35 -5.83 10.74
CA GLU A 136 6.02 -6.42 10.76
C GLU A 136 6.08 -7.89 10.30
N ILE A 137 5.54 -8.77 11.15
CA ILE A 137 5.43 -10.21 10.87
C ILE A 137 4.00 -10.50 10.47
N ILE A 138 3.83 -10.94 9.22
CA ILE A 138 2.52 -11.28 8.67
C ILE A 138 2.07 -12.61 9.24
N ASP A 139 0.81 -12.68 9.65
CA ASP A 139 0.19 -13.92 10.11
C ASP A 139 0.28 -15.01 9.04
N GLU A 140 0.67 -16.23 9.45
CA GLU A 140 0.90 -17.33 8.52
C GLU A 140 -0.39 -17.72 7.77
N GLU A 141 -1.54 -17.69 8.42
CA GLU A 141 -2.80 -18.03 7.81
C GLU A 141 -3.18 -17.01 6.70
N LEU A 142 -2.91 -15.73 6.94
CA LEU A 142 -3.08 -14.69 5.95
C LEU A 142 -2.07 -14.85 4.80
N ALA A 143 -0.81 -15.07 5.10
CA ALA A 143 0.24 -15.22 4.11
C ALA A 143 0.00 -16.40 3.16
N LEU A 144 -0.45 -17.54 3.68
CA LEU A 144 -0.75 -18.75 2.89
C LEU A 144 -1.93 -18.59 1.92
N LYS A 145 -2.78 -17.60 2.09
CA LYS A 145 -3.85 -17.26 1.13
C LYS A 145 -3.31 -16.56 -0.13
N HIS A 146 -2.06 -16.14 -0.11
CA HIS A 146 -1.41 -15.40 -1.19
C HIS A 146 -0.15 -16.09 -1.66
N LYS A 147 0.26 -15.81 -2.90
CA LYS A 147 1.56 -16.26 -3.42
C LYS A 147 2.67 -15.31 -2.95
N LEU A 148 3.87 -15.84 -2.74
CA LEU A 148 5.05 -15.00 -2.52
C LEU A 148 5.20 -14.02 -3.69
N GLY A 149 5.61 -12.80 -3.41
CA GLY A 149 5.66 -11.71 -4.38
C GLY A 149 4.34 -10.97 -4.59
N THR A 150 3.24 -11.38 -3.94
CA THR A 150 1.98 -10.62 -3.99
C THR A 150 2.23 -9.19 -3.46
N PRO A 151 1.74 -8.14 -4.17
CA PRO A 151 1.88 -6.76 -3.71
C PRO A 151 1.35 -6.54 -2.31
N GLY A 152 2.09 -5.80 -1.49
CA GLY A 152 1.69 -5.46 -0.12
C GLY A 152 0.36 -4.72 -0.04
N SER A 153 0.03 -3.92 -1.06
CA SER A 153 -1.27 -3.24 -1.15
C SER A 153 -2.46 -4.20 -1.18
N ASN A 154 -2.29 -5.41 -1.74
CA ASN A 154 -3.35 -6.43 -1.76
C ASN A 154 -3.55 -7.05 -0.37
N LEU A 155 -2.45 -7.35 0.35
CA LEU A 155 -2.51 -7.92 1.70
C LEU A 155 -3.10 -6.93 2.70
N LEU A 156 -2.73 -5.66 2.58
CA LEU A 156 -3.17 -4.56 3.44
C LEU A 156 -4.51 -3.96 2.99
N GLN A 157 -5.10 -4.46 1.90
CA GLN A 157 -6.35 -3.96 1.31
C GLN A 157 -6.30 -2.44 1.00
N LEU A 158 -5.13 -1.93 0.60
CA LEU A 158 -4.88 -0.52 0.30
C LEU A 158 -5.13 -0.15 -1.17
N ASN A 159 -5.72 -1.04 -1.97
CA ASN A 159 -6.07 -0.76 -3.37
C ASN A 159 -7.35 0.08 -3.44
N ASP A 160 -7.27 1.31 -2.95
CA ASP A 160 -8.37 2.25 -2.90
C ASP A 160 -7.90 3.68 -3.13
N PHE A 161 -8.85 4.54 -3.49
CA PHE A 161 -8.68 5.98 -3.60
C PHE A 161 -9.69 6.68 -2.70
N ILE A 162 -9.22 7.67 -1.94
CA ILE A 162 -10.05 8.49 -1.07
C ILE A 162 -10.19 9.88 -1.68
N TYR A 163 -11.45 10.28 -1.93
CA TYR A 163 -11.81 11.63 -2.35
C TYR A 163 -12.17 12.44 -1.12
N ASP A 164 -11.52 13.57 -0.88
CA ASP A 164 -11.98 14.54 0.11
C ASP A 164 -12.81 15.61 -0.58
N LEU A 165 -14.09 15.65 -0.22
CA LEU A 165 -15.08 16.49 -0.88
C LEU A 165 -15.50 17.64 0.03
N ALA A 166 -15.43 18.87 -0.48
CA ALA A 166 -16.09 20.01 0.11
C ALA A 166 -17.58 19.98 -0.24
N ILE A 167 -18.43 19.77 0.76
CA ILE A 167 -19.88 19.78 0.60
C ILE A 167 -20.41 21.13 1.01
N THR A 168 -20.99 21.86 0.06
CA THR A 168 -21.62 23.17 0.31
C THR A 168 -22.99 23.00 0.95
N ALA A 169 -23.42 23.99 1.72
CA ALA A 169 -24.68 23.94 2.50
C ALA A 169 -25.96 23.78 1.63
N ASN A 170 -25.86 24.10 0.34
CA ASN A 170 -26.94 23.94 -0.64
C ASN A 170 -27.01 22.54 -1.27
N ARG A 171 -26.08 21.62 -0.93
CA ARG A 171 -26.03 20.25 -1.44
C ARG A 171 -26.06 19.20 -0.31
N PRO A 172 -27.11 19.21 0.56
CA PRO A 172 -27.21 18.24 1.65
C PRO A 172 -27.38 16.80 1.15
N ASP A 173 -27.82 16.60 -0.09
CA ASP A 173 -27.88 15.32 -0.79
C ASP A 173 -26.51 14.63 -0.90
N GLY A 174 -25.43 15.39 -1.04
CA GLY A 174 -24.07 14.89 -1.11
C GLY A 174 -23.43 14.53 0.25
N MET A 175 -24.10 14.75 1.37
CA MET A 175 -23.55 14.47 2.71
C MET A 175 -23.56 12.97 3.07
N SER A 176 -23.95 12.10 2.16
CA SER A 176 -23.87 10.65 2.33
C SER A 176 -23.32 9.97 1.08
N VAL A 177 -22.66 8.83 1.26
CA VAL A 177 -22.13 8.03 0.12
C VAL A 177 -23.27 7.55 -0.78
N ILE A 178 -24.45 7.25 -0.20
CA ILE A 178 -25.66 6.87 -0.95
C ILE A 178 -26.14 8.07 -1.78
N GLY A 179 -26.23 9.26 -1.21
CA GLY A 179 -26.62 10.47 -1.92
C GLY A 179 -25.66 10.75 -3.09
N LEU A 180 -24.37 10.63 -2.86
CA LEU A 180 -23.33 10.80 -3.88
C LEU A 180 -23.48 9.78 -5.02
N SER A 181 -23.79 8.51 -4.72
CA SER A 181 -23.97 7.45 -5.71
C SER A 181 -25.18 7.68 -6.63
N LEU A 182 -26.20 8.39 -6.14
CA LEU A 182 -27.39 8.73 -6.91
C LEU A 182 -27.19 9.93 -7.86
N ILE A 183 -26.13 10.72 -7.65
CA ILE A 183 -25.80 11.86 -8.47
C ILE A 183 -24.92 11.40 -9.63
N HIS A 184 -25.55 10.82 -10.65
CA HIS A 184 -25.03 10.56 -12.01
C HIS A 184 -23.49 10.37 -12.13
N ILE A 185 -22.90 9.53 -11.27
CA ILE A 185 -21.56 9.00 -11.52
C ILE A 185 -21.62 8.00 -12.70
N SER A 186 -22.78 7.40 -12.93
CA SER A 186 -23.11 6.70 -14.18
C SER A 186 -23.27 7.72 -15.32
N GLU A 187 -22.72 7.42 -16.48
CA GLU A 187 -22.81 8.28 -17.69
C GLU A 187 -24.20 8.87 -17.86
N PRO A 188 -24.32 10.18 -18.20
CA PRO A 188 -25.60 10.75 -18.53
C PRO A 188 -26.18 9.95 -19.69
N THR A 189 -27.27 9.25 -19.47
CA THR A 189 -28.06 8.65 -20.56
C THR A 189 -28.35 9.77 -21.55
N ARG A 190 -27.67 9.72 -22.71
CA ARG A 190 -28.02 10.57 -23.85
C ARG A 190 -29.48 10.30 -24.15
N HIS A 191 -30.38 11.14 -23.71
CA HIS A 191 -31.67 11.23 -24.29
C HIS A 191 -31.47 11.64 -25.76
N ARG A 192 -31.53 10.65 -26.67
CA ARG A 192 -31.75 10.93 -28.06
C ARG A 192 -33.20 11.39 -28.17
N GLY A 193 -33.40 12.72 -28.33
CA GLY A 193 -34.60 13.27 -28.87
C GLY A 193 -34.65 13.05 -30.35
#